data_dacb901deb81c000e478c8e6c188d869
#
_entry.id   dacb901deb81c000e478c8e6c188d869
#
_cell.length_a   1.000
_cell.length_b   1.000
_cell.length_c   1.000
_cell.angle_alpha   90.00
_cell.angle_beta   90.00
_cell.angle_gamma   90.00
#
_symmetry.space_group_name_H-M   'P 1'
#
loop_
_entity.id
_entity.type
_entity.pdbx_description
1 polymer ?
#
loop_
_entity_poly.entity_id
_entity_poly.type
_entity_poly.pdbx_seq_one_letter_code
_entity_poly.pdbx_strand_id
1 'polypeptide(L)'
;MTEATKRKKLLIVERKLEHNRGHHHTQISALSMLLPDHDTNFVAGESYDGFLGAAAGKLAARSVKLARLQSRLQYGNISQRLGAVFGALKSAHTLRLPLSAFGAPLAGICRSLQLGPGDLVIVPTADLDTLESAVELMTMFADRAPRICLRFLNSELGDRNERIRSKRLRTILRKLPTNVFLFTETEELAAYFRENFGMPVEGGFYLPCSMHVAISPSLGSDQGGRFRIGVFGEPRPEKGCQRLADIAAALADLAETGSVPPIDFVIQGSAADFRDGGVYAALQEFLKGERNVFVSPQDNRISPEEFEQLFHSVDAVLLPYQTAIYSLQGSGVVQDAVAAHKPVIHTRGMSMMAFLSHGNGLAATTDREFAEAILRVAANPESFRQATARAAAYFQDALAANPLLRVLDPSLHGQQQGS
;
A
#
# COMPACT_ATOMS: atom_id res chain seq x y z
N MET A 1 -12.46 36.62 27.59
CA MET A 1 -12.08 35.23 27.70
C MET A 1 -12.40 34.59 26.37
N THR A 2 -11.41 34.37 25.50
CA THR A 2 -11.54 33.65 24.25
C THR A 2 -11.85 32.21 24.57
N GLU A 3 -13.04 31.71 24.20
CA GLU A 3 -13.33 30.27 24.24
C GLU A 3 -12.21 29.54 23.48
N ALA A 4 -11.45 28.74 24.18
CA ALA A 4 -10.47 27.86 23.56
C ALA A 4 -11.25 26.93 22.63
N THR A 5 -11.14 27.15 21.33
CA THR A 5 -11.80 26.34 20.30
C THR A 5 -11.36 24.90 20.51
N LYS A 6 -12.30 24.05 20.93
CA LYS A 6 -12.02 22.63 21.20
C LYS A 6 -11.45 22.00 19.91
N ARG A 7 -10.21 21.49 19.97
CA ARG A 7 -9.60 20.80 18.83
C ARG A 7 -10.49 19.66 18.35
N LYS A 8 -10.63 19.52 17.03
CA LYS A 8 -11.32 18.36 16.42
C LYS A 8 -10.53 17.10 16.70
N LYS A 9 -11.20 15.99 16.84
CA LYS A 9 -10.57 14.70 17.09
C LYS A 9 -10.40 13.91 15.80
N LEU A 10 -9.25 13.23 15.69
CA LEU A 10 -8.94 12.25 14.67
C LEU A 10 -8.83 10.88 15.32
N LEU A 11 -9.56 9.89 14.82
CA LEU A 11 -9.39 8.49 15.18
C LEU A 11 -8.88 7.71 13.96
N ILE A 12 -7.66 7.19 14.03
CA ILE A 12 -7.05 6.35 13.00
C ILE A 12 -7.26 4.89 13.37
N VAL A 13 -7.91 4.10 12.51
CA VAL A 13 -8.21 2.68 12.78
C VAL A 13 -7.29 1.81 11.92
N GLU A 14 -6.17 1.37 12.50
CA GLU A 14 -5.20 0.48 11.83
C GLU A 14 -5.11 -0.87 12.57
N ARG A 15 -6.01 -1.78 12.22
CA ARG A 15 -6.15 -3.11 12.84
C ARG A 15 -4.95 -4.04 12.63
N LYS A 16 -4.07 -3.74 11.69
CA LYS A 16 -2.86 -4.52 11.40
C LYS A 16 -1.62 -3.98 12.11
N LEU A 17 -1.78 -2.91 12.87
CA LEU A 17 -0.70 -2.38 13.70
C LEU A 17 -0.51 -3.28 14.93
N GLU A 18 0.53 -4.11 14.91
CA GLU A 18 0.87 -5.01 16.01
C GLU A 18 2.26 -4.71 16.58
N HIS A 19 3.25 -4.46 15.71
CA HIS A 19 4.65 -4.23 16.06
C HIS A 19 5.23 -3.09 15.24
N ASN A 20 6.38 -2.56 15.67
CA ASN A 20 7.14 -1.54 14.92
C ASN A 20 7.80 -2.16 13.67
N ARG A 21 6.99 -2.68 12.75
CA ARG A 21 7.41 -3.30 11.50
C ARG A 21 6.43 -2.98 10.37
N GLY A 22 6.96 -2.86 9.16
CA GLY A 22 6.17 -2.54 7.97
C GLY A 22 5.65 -1.10 7.98
N HIS A 23 4.68 -0.83 7.12
CA HIS A 23 4.18 0.53 6.86
C HIS A 23 2.98 0.96 7.71
N HIS A 24 2.47 0.12 8.63
CA HIS A 24 1.25 0.46 9.38
C HIS A 24 1.47 1.60 10.38
N HIS A 25 2.64 1.66 11.01
CA HIS A 25 2.98 2.74 11.93
C HIS A 25 3.25 4.07 11.18
N THR A 26 3.88 4.00 10.00
CA THR A 26 4.14 5.21 9.20
C THR A 26 2.86 5.86 8.70
N GLN A 27 1.81 5.08 8.43
CA GLN A 27 0.50 5.61 8.05
C GLN A 27 -0.14 6.42 9.18
N ILE A 28 0.02 6.02 10.44
CA ILE A 28 -0.47 6.80 11.59
C ILE A 28 0.30 8.11 11.69
N SER A 29 1.63 8.07 11.61
CA SER A 29 2.47 9.27 11.65
C SER A 29 2.15 10.21 10.48
N ALA A 30 2.02 9.69 9.27
CA ALA A 30 1.70 10.48 8.08
C ALA A 30 0.34 11.18 8.20
N LEU A 31 -0.69 10.49 8.69
CA LEU A 31 -2.02 11.08 8.91
C LEU A 31 -2.01 12.12 10.02
N SER A 32 -1.25 11.90 11.09
CA SER A 32 -1.09 12.88 12.17
C SER A 32 -0.38 14.15 11.67
N MET A 33 0.61 14.01 10.80
CA MET A 33 1.32 15.15 10.18
C MET A 33 0.45 15.87 9.13
N LEU A 34 -0.38 15.14 8.40
CA LEU A 34 -1.31 15.71 7.41
C LEU A 34 -2.42 16.54 8.10
N LEU A 35 -2.76 16.20 9.34
CA LEU A 35 -3.85 16.81 10.12
C LEU A 35 -3.36 17.34 11.47
N PRO A 36 -2.42 18.30 11.51
CA PRO A 36 -1.73 18.75 12.74
C PRO A 36 -2.66 19.44 13.74
N ASP A 37 -3.79 19.97 13.27
CA ASP A 37 -4.77 20.67 14.12
C ASP A 37 -5.77 19.75 14.82
N HIS A 38 -5.67 18.42 14.59
CA HIS A 38 -6.51 17.44 15.24
C HIS A 38 -5.84 16.81 16.46
N ASP A 39 -6.65 16.46 17.46
CA ASP A 39 -6.24 15.60 18.58
C ASP A 39 -6.29 14.14 18.09
N THR A 40 -5.13 13.58 17.81
CA THR A 40 -5.00 12.26 17.17
C THR A 40 -5.04 11.13 18.19
N ASN A 41 -5.95 10.19 17.96
CA ASN A 41 -6.08 8.93 18.66
C ASN A 41 -5.99 7.78 17.64
N PHE A 42 -5.59 6.58 18.06
CA PHE A 42 -5.56 5.43 17.16
C PHE A 42 -6.09 4.16 17.79
N VAL A 43 -6.59 3.27 16.93
CA VAL A 43 -6.98 1.88 17.24
C VAL A 43 -5.94 0.97 16.60
N ALA A 44 -5.46 0.00 17.37
CA ALA A 44 -4.44 -0.96 16.93
C ALA A 44 -5.01 -2.39 16.82
N GLY A 45 -4.17 -3.34 16.38
CA GLY A 45 -4.44 -4.78 16.42
C GLY A 45 -4.51 -5.33 17.85
N GLU A 46 -5.07 -6.54 18.01
CA GLU A 46 -5.18 -7.19 19.32
C GLU A 46 -3.82 -7.43 19.97
N SER A 47 -2.80 -7.77 19.17
CA SER A 47 -1.44 -8.09 19.61
C SER A 47 -0.51 -6.87 19.70
N TYR A 48 -1.08 -5.65 19.65
CA TYR A 48 -0.29 -4.43 19.70
C TYR A 48 0.54 -4.32 20.98
N ASP A 49 1.85 -4.13 20.81
CA ASP A 49 2.86 -4.13 21.89
C ASP A 49 3.06 -2.79 22.61
N GLY A 50 2.43 -1.71 22.12
CA GLY A 50 2.46 -0.41 22.78
C GLY A 50 3.58 0.55 22.35
N PHE A 51 4.35 0.24 21.32
CA PHE A 51 5.52 1.03 20.92
C PHE A 51 5.23 2.49 20.49
N LEU A 52 4.01 2.80 20.02
CA LEU A 52 3.53 4.17 19.71
C LEU A 52 2.76 4.82 20.88
N GLY A 53 2.76 4.21 22.05
CA GLY A 53 1.97 4.65 23.20
C GLY A 53 0.62 3.94 23.31
N ALA A 54 -0.29 4.48 24.13
CA ALA A 54 -1.57 3.85 24.42
C ALA A 54 -2.55 3.98 23.25
N ALA A 55 -3.03 2.87 22.72
CA ALA A 55 -4.12 2.85 21.75
C ALA A 55 -5.47 3.15 22.44
N ALA A 56 -6.34 3.90 21.77
CA ALA A 56 -7.71 4.17 22.22
C ALA A 56 -8.60 2.90 22.28
N GLY A 57 -8.18 1.87 21.57
CA GLY A 57 -8.82 0.56 21.57
C GLY A 57 -8.04 -0.44 20.73
N LYS A 58 -8.43 -1.72 20.82
CA LYS A 58 -7.85 -2.81 20.02
C LYS A 58 -8.96 -3.53 19.26
N LEU A 59 -8.67 -3.90 18.01
CA LEU A 59 -9.56 -4.65 17.13
C LEU A 59 -8.80 -5.79 16.46
N ALA A 60 -9.48 -6.92 16.19
CA ALA A 60 -8.87 -8.02 15.47
C ALA A 60 -8.41 -7.59 14.07
N ALA A 61 -7.22 -8.01 13.66
CA ALA A 61 -6.67 -7.72 12.33
C ALA A 61 -7.50 -8.35 11.19
N ARG A 62 -8.19 -9.45 11.47
CA ARG A 62 -9.10 -10.13 10.54
C ARG A 62 -10.46 -10.33 11.19
N SER A 63 -11.51 -10.32 10.36
CA SER A 63 -12.84 -10.65 10.84
C SER A 63 -12.85 -11.98 11.58
N VAL A 64 -13.54 -12.02 12.71
CA VAL A 64 -13.74 -13.23 13.48
C VAL A 64 -14.37 -14.30 12.58
N LYS A 65 -14.06 -15.58 12.79
CA LYS A 65 -14.63 -16.73 12.05
C LYS A 65 -16.15 -16.60 11.84
N LEU A 66 -16.84 -16.00 12.81
CA LEU A 66 -18.28 -15.75 12.80
C LEU A 66 -18.73 -14.80 11.68
N ALA A 67 -18.04 -13.68 11.46
CA ALA A 67 -18.38 -12.73 10.39
C ALA A 67 -18.20 -13.34 8.98
N ARG A 68 -17.17 -14.19 8.81
CA ARG A 68 -16.99 -14.98 7.57
C ARG A 68 -18.11 -16.00 7.37
N LEU A 69 -18.59 -16.62 8.46
CA LEU A 69 -19.71 -17.54 8.43
C LEU A 69 -20.99 -16.82 8.00
N GLN A 70 -21.26 -15.64 8.56
CA GLN A 70 -22.40 -14.79 8.18
C GLN A 70 -22.36 -14.37 6.74
N SER A 71 -21.21 -13.92 6.25
CA SER A 71 -21.03 -13.55 4.86
C SER A 71 -21.33 -14.73 3.91
N ARG A 72 -20.91 -15.95 4.27
CA ARG A 72 -21.22 -17.15 3.50
C ARG A 72 -22.72 -17.52 3.55
N LEU A 73 -23.38 -17.37 4.69
CA LEU A 73 -24.82 -17.61 4.84
C LEU A 73 -25.64 -16.61 4.01
N GLN A 74 -25.27 -15.35 4.07
CA GLN A 74 -26.03 -14.25 3.45
C GLN A 74 -25.79 -14.17 1.92
N TYR A 75 -24.53 -14.31 1.47
CA TYR A 75 -24.10 -14.03 0.11
C TYR A 75 -23.61 -15.26 -0.67
N GLY A 76 -23.35 -16.39 0.00
CA GLY A 76 -22.80 -17.61 -0.59
C GLY A 76 -23.79 -18.35 -1.51
N ASN A 77 -23.27 -19.29 -2.30
CA ASN A 77 -24.08 -20.28 -3.02
C ASN A 77 -24.59 -21.39 -2.07
N ILE A 78 -25.40 -22.32 -2.56
CA ILE A 78 -26.02 -23.39 -1.75
C ILE A 78 -24.98 -24.20 -0.96
N SER A 79 -23.87 -24.61 -1.61
CA SER A 79 -22.83 -25.41 -0.93
C SER A 79 -22.08 -24.60 0.14
N GLN A 80 -21.83 -23.32 -0.11
CA GLN A 80 -21.20 -22.40 0.84
C GLN A 80 -22.13 -22.10 2.03
N ARG A 81 -23.45 -21.99 1.80
CA ARG A 81 -24.47 -21.83 2.85
C ARG A 81 -24.56 -23.08 3.71
N LEU A 82 -24.62 -24.26 3.11
CA LEU A 82 -24.64 -25.53 3.84
C LEU A 82 -23.36 -25.71 4.67
N GLY A 83 -22.18 -25.46 4.11
CA GLY A 83 -20.91 -25.49 4.85
C GLY A 83 -20.86 -24.49 6.00
N ALA A 84 -21.49 -23.32 5.84
CA ALA A 84 -21.61 -22.31 6.89
C ALA A 84 -22.58 -22.74 7.99
N VAL A 85 -23.71 -23.37 7.66
CA VAL A 85 -24.67 -23.95 8.63
C VAL A 85 -24.00 -25.03 9.46
N PHE A 86 -23.28 -25.98 8.84
CA PHE A 86 -22.54 -27.01 9.56
C PHE A 86 -21.43 -26.43 10.45
N GLY A 87 -20.75 -25.36 10.01
CA GLY A 87 -19.77 -24.65 10.80
C GLY A 87 -20.40 -23.91 12.00
N ALA A 88 -21.59 -23.33 11.80
CA ALA A 88 -22.36 -22.65 12.87
C ALA A 88 -22.88 -23.64 13.92
N LEU A 89 -23.38 -24.79 13.50
CA LEU A 89 -23.85 -25.84 14.42
C LEU A 89 -22.73 -26.39 15.31
N LYS A 90 -21.48 -26.41 14.82
CA LYS A 90 -20.31 -26.77 15.64
C LYS A 90 -19.89 -25.67 16.62
N SER A 91 -20.34 -24.44 16.44
CA SER A 91 -19.99 -23.26 17.23
C SER A 91 -21.18 -22.74 18.05
N ALA A 92 -22.22 -23.55 18.31
CA ALA A 92 -23.53 -23.18 18.82
C ALA A 92 -23.53 -22.72 20.28
N HIS A 93 -22.85 -21.63 20.60
CA HIS A 93 -23.19 -20.81 21.76
C HIS A 93 -23.28 -19.33 21.32
N THR A 94 -24.54 -18.84 21.35
CA THR A 94 -24.93 -17.41 21.21
C THR A 94 -24.94 -16.82 19.81
N LEU A 95 -25.99 -17.10 19.05
CA LEU A 95 -26.34 -16.40 17.80
C LEU A 95 -27.11 -15.09 18.07
N ARG A 96 -26.47 -14.09 18.64
CA ARG A 96 -26.74 -12.68 18.26
C ARG A 96 -25.65 -12.29 17.28
N LEU A 97 -25.96 -12.42 15.99
CA LEU A 97 -25.04 -12.10 14.93
C LEU A 97 -24.84 -10.57 14.88
N PRO A 98 -23.63 -10.02 15.14
CA PRO A 98 -23.37 -8.62 14.84
C PRO A 98 -23.62 -8.40 13.35
N LEU A 99 -24.21 -7.24 12.98
CA LEU A 99 -24.47 -6.88 11.58
C LEU A 99 -23.17 -6.70 10.78
N SER A 100 -22.11 -6.36 11.50
CA SER A 100 -20.74 -6.25 10.95
C SER A 100 -19.69 -6.75 11.95
N ALA A 101 -18.47 -6.99 11.45
CA ALA A 101 -17.37 -7.52 12.27
C ALA A 101 -16.94 -6.58 13.40
N PHE A 102 -16.95 -5.27 13.16
CA PHE A 102 -16.35 -4.26 14.03
C PHE A 102 -17.28 -3.11 14.41
N GLY A 103 -18.52 -3.06 13.91
CA GLY A 103 -19.43 -1.94 14.13
C GLY A 103 -19.66 -1.63 15.59
N ALA A 104 -20.02 -2.62 16.39
CA ALA A 104 -20.28 -2.44 17.81
C ALA A 104 -19.00 -2.08 18.63
N PRO A 105 -17.85 -2.76 18.47
CA PRO A 105 -16.59 -2.37 19.12
C PRO A 105 -16.14 -0.95 18.72
N LEU A 106 -16.18 -0.62 17.44
CA LEU A 106 -15.79 0.71 16.95
C LEU A 106 -16.73 1.80 17.50
N ALA A 107 -18.03 1.54 17.55
CA ALA A 107 -19.00 2.44 18.17
C ALA A 107 -18.72 2.66 19.68
N GLY A 108 -18.28 1.62 20.39
CA GLY A 108 -17.83 1.72 21.78
C GLY A 108 -16.66 2.67 21.94
N ILE A 109 -15.64 2.54 21.09
CA ILE A 109 -14.46 3.41 21.07
C ILE A 109 -14.86 4.85 20.72
N CYS A 110 -15.69 5.06 19.69
CA CYS A 110 -16.16 6.40 19.31
C CYS A 110 -16.93 7.08 20.47
N ARG A 111 -17.74 6.34 21.24
CA ARG A 111 -18.43 6.88 22.41
C ARG A 111 -17.48 7.24 23.54
N SER A 112 -16.50 6.37 23.85
CA SER A 112 -15.50 6.64 24.91
C SER A 112 -14.68 7.90 24.60
N LEU A 113 -14.37 8.13 23.34
CA LEU A 113 -13.70 9.33 22.85
C LEU A 113 -14.65 10.52 22.64
N GLN A 114 -15.97 10.33 22.78
CA GLN A 114 -16.98 11.36 22.54
C GLN A 114 -16.87 11.98 21.14
N LEU A 115 -16.69 11.14 20.10
CA LEU A 115 -16.64 11.61 18.74
C LEU A 115 -18.02 12.09 18.26
N GLY A 116 -18.03 13.17 17.47
CA GLY A 116 -19.23 13.79 16.91
C GLY A 116 -19.05 14.27 15.46
N PRO A 117 -20.03 14.99 14.89
CA PRO A 117 -20.04 15.34 13.45
C PRO A 117 -18.85 16.18 12.97
N GLY A 118 -18.18 16.88 13.89
CA GLY A 118 -16.95 17.66 13.60
C GLY A 118 -15.68 16.83 13.53
N ASP A 119 -15.74 15.61 14.06
CA ASP A 119 -14.58 14.72 14.20
C ASP A 119 -14.44 13.77 13.01
N LEU A 120 -13.27 13.13 12.90
CA LEU A 120 -12.89 12.29 11.76
C LEU A 120 -12.44 10.91 12.22
N VAL A 121 -12.92 9.87 11.54
CA VAL A 121 -12.44 8.50 11.64
C VAL A 121 -11.81 8.10 10.32
N ILE A 122 -10.56 7.66 10.32
CA ILE A 122 -9.85 7.21 9.12
C ILE A 122 -9.45 5.75 9.27
N VAL A 123 -9.75 4.93 8.26
CA VAL A 123 -9.29 3.54 8.14
C VAL A 123 -8.32 3.48 6.96
N PRO A 124 -7.00 3.58 7.18
CA PRO A 124 -6.01 3.66 6.10
C PRO A 124 -5.81 2.34 5.35
N THR A 125 -6.23 1.21 5.95
CA THR A 125 -6.16 -0.14 5.35
C THR A 125 -7.54 -0.79 5.42
N ALA A 126 -8.50 -0.20 4.69
CA ALA A 126 -9.90 -0.62 4.70
C ALA A 126 -10.14 -1.91 3.88
N ASP A 127 -11.17 -2.64 4.28
CA ASP A 127 -11.72 -3.83 3.62
C ASP A 127 -13.26 -3.84 3.72
N LEU A 128 -13.91 -4.89 3.19
CA LEU A 128 -15.37 -5.01 3.28
C LEU A 128 -15.90 -5.03 4.71
N ASP A 129 -15.16 -5.64 5.63
CA ASP A 129 -15.59 -5.74 7.02
C ASP A 129 -15.60 -4.35 7.69
N THR A 130 -14.62 -3.49 7.36
CA THR A 130 -14.59 -2.10 7.84
C THR A 130 -15.61 -1.22 7.14
N LEU A 131 -15.90 -1.45 5.87
CA LEU A 131 -16.95 -0.74 5.14
C LEU A 131 -18.34 -1.05 5.72
N GLU A 132 -18.66 -2.33 5.96
CA GLU A 132 -19.89 -2.74 6.65
C GLU A 132 -19.99 -2.12 8.04
N SER A 133 -18.88 -2.10 8.78
CA SER A 133 -18.81 -1.54 10.13
C SER A 133 -19.01 -0.02 10.13
N ALA A 134 -18.50 0.68 9.14
CA ALA A 134 -18.73 2.12 8.97
C ALA A 134 -20.21 2.43 8.74
N VAL A 135 -20.87 1.68 7.85
CA VAL A 135 -22.31 1.85 7.57
C VAL A 135 -23.17 1.56 8.81
N GLU A 136 -22.82 0.51 9.58
CA GLU A 136 -23.51 0.18 10.82
C GLU A 136 -23.30 1.26 11.89
N LEU A 137 -22.09 1.78 12.02
CA LEU A 137 -21.77 2.86 12.97
C LEU A 137 -22.61 4.10 12.67
N MET A 138 -22.80 4.47 11.40
CA MET A 138 -23.66 5.58 11.01
C MET A 138 -25.10 5.39 11.47
N THR A 139 -25.62 4.17 11.36
CA THR A 139 -26.97 3.84 11.84
C THR A 139 -27.08 3.98 13.36
N MET A 140 -26.02 3.62 14.11
CA MET A 140 -25.99 3.72 15.58
C MET A 140 -25.88 5.16 16.10
N PHE A 141 -25.24 6.05 15.36
CA PHE A 141 -24.96 7.43 15.79
C PHE A 141 -25.93 8.46 15.17
N ALA A 142 -26.59 8.12 14.06
CA ALA A 142 -27.47 9.00 13.30
C ALA A 142 -26.82 10.39 13.06
N ASP A 143 -27.48 11.47 13.35
CA ASP A 143 -26.99 12.85 13.12
C ASP A 143 -25.76 13.23 13.93
N ARG A 144 -25.36 12.42 14.93
CA ARG A 144 -24.18 12.64 15.76
C ARG A 144 -22.96 11.85 15.28
N ALA A 145 -23.05 11.21 14.12
CA ALA A 145 -21.97 10.40 13.61
C ALA A 145 -20.77 11.26 13.15
N PRO A 146 -19.52 10.84 13.42
CA PRO A 146 -18.33 11.48 12.86
C PRO A 146 -18.27 11.25 11.34
N ARG A 147 -17.45 11.98 10.63
CA ARG A 147 -17.09 11.66 9.24
C ARG A 147 -16.18 10.45 9.21
N ILE A 148 -16.41 9.50 8.29
CA ILE A 148 -15.58 8.31 8.14
C ILE A 148 -14.94 8.28 6.76
N CYS A 149 -13.62 8.11 6.71
CA CYS A 149 -12.83 7.96 5.50
C CYS A 149 -12.23 6.55 5.45
N LEU A 150 -12.50 5.82 4.37
CA LEU A 150 -12.02 4.46 4.15
C LEU A 150 -11.08 4.45 2.95
N ARG A 151 -9.81 4.03 3.12
CA ARG A 151 -8.84 3.89 2.04
C ARG A 151 -8.61 2.42 1.72
N PHE A 152 -8.91 2.03 0.49
CA PHE A 152 -8.71 0.68 -0.02
C PHE A 152 -7.39 0.56 -0.75
N LEU A 153 -6.68 -0.56 -0.54
CA LEU A 153 -5.35 -0.81 -1.11
C LEU A 153 -5.36 -1.88 -2.21
N ASN A 154 -6.41 -2.69 -2.30
CA ASN A 154 -6.50 -3.78 -3.28
C ASN A 154 -7.95 -4.10 -3.64
N SER A 155 -8.14 -4.78 -4.77
CA SER A 155 -9.46 -5.15 -5.30
C SER A 155 -10.12 -6.31 -4.56
N GLU A 156 -9.38 -7.11 -3.79
CA GLU A 156 -9.93 -8.23 -3.03
C GLU A 156 -10.76 -7.78 -1.82
N LEU A 157 -10.51 -6.60 -1.29
CA LEU A 157 -11.22 -6.03 -0.14
C LEU A 157 -11.29 -6.98 1.07
N GLY A 158 -10.27 -7.82 1.24
CA GLY A 158 -10.20 -8.83 2.31
C GLY A 158 -10.99 -10.11 2.07
N ASP A 159 -11.71 -10.25 0.95
CA ASP A 159 -12.46 -11.45 0.57
C ASP A 159 -12.06 -11.95 -0.83
N ARG A 160 -11.36 -13.07 -0.89
CA ARG A 160 -10.90 -13.69 -2.15
C ARG A 160 -12.01 -14.26 -2.99
N ASN A 161 -13.19 -14.52 -2.41
CA ASN A 161 -14.33 -15.04 -3.16
C ASN A 161 -15.04 -13.89 -3.89
N GLU A 162 -14.78 -13.75 -5.18
CA GLU A 162 -15.30 -12.67 -6.01
C GLU A 162 -16.82 -12.55 -5.99
N ARG A 163 -17.54 -13.67 -6.02
CA ARG A 163 -19.01 -13.68 -5.99
C ARG A 163 -19.55 -13.13 -4.66
N ILE A 164 -18.96 -13.54 -3.53
CA ILE A 164 -19.34 -13.05 -2.21
C ILE A 164 -18.99 -11.57 -2.10
N ARG A 165 -17.76 -11.20 -2.44
CA ARG A 165 -17.26 -9.82 -2.44
C ARG A 165 -18.17 -8.88 -3.23
N SER A 166 -18.50 -9.25 -4.49
CA SER A 166 -19.36 -8.44 -5.35
C SER A 166 -20.77 -8.26 -4.79
N LYS A 167 -21.36 -9.30 -4.22
CA LYS A 167 -22.69 -9.21 -3.60
C LYS A 167 -22.67 -8.34 -2.34
N ARG A 168 -21.69 -8.51 -1.48
CA ARG A 168 -21.51 -7.70 -0.27
C ARG A 168 -21.37 -6.24 -0.65
N LEU A 169 -20.42 -5.92 -1.54
CA LEU A 169 -20.13 -4.56 -1.97
C LEU A 169 -21.37 -3.86 -2.53
N ARG A 170 -22.07 -4.49 -3.50
CA ARG A 170 -23.33 -3.93 -4.05
C ARG A 170 -24.42 -3.73 -3.00
N THR A 171 -24.50 -4.60 -2.00
CA THR A 171 -25.49 -4.47 -0.92
C THR A 171 -25.17 -3.28 -0.03
N ILE A 172 -23.89 -3.08 0.29
CA ILE A 172 -23.42 -1.99 1.14
C ILE A 172 -23.58 -0.64 0.43
N LEU A 173 -23.17 -0.56 -0.85
CA LEU A 173 -23.21 0.69 -1.62
C LEU A 173 -24.63 1.27 -1.73
N ARG A 174 -25.67 0.44 -1.74
CA ARG A 174 -27.08 0.91 -1.72
C ARG A 174 -27.47 1.61 -0.42
N LYS A 175 -26.71 1.42 0.65
CA LYS A 175 -26.97 1.95 1.99
C LYS A 175 -25.86 2.92 2.44
N LEU A 176 -24.97 3.30 1.53
CA LEU A 176 -23.80 4.11 1.87
C LEU A 176 -24.26 5.50 2.33
N PRO A 177 -23.96 5.91 3.58
CA PRO A 177 -24.30 7.22 4.09
C PRO A 177 -23.41 8.31 3.48
N THR A 178 -23.93 9.54 3.42
CA THR A 178 -23.25 10.70 2.81
C THR A 178 -21.99 11.16 3.57
N ASN A 179 -21.85 10.79 4.84
CA ASN A 179 -20.68 11.10 5.67
C ASN A 179 -19.64 9.95 5.74
N VAL A 180 -19.78 8.94 4.85
CA VAL A 180 -18.76 7.92 4.60
C VAL A 180 -18.11 8.18 3.24
N PHE A 181 -16.83 8.49 3.26
CA PHE A 181 -16.01 8.83 2.10
C PHE A 181 -15.08 7.67 1.74
N LEU A 182 -15.06 7.32 0.47
CA LEU A 182 -14.33 6.15 -0.01
C LEU A 182 -13.15 6.59 -0.87
N PHE A 183 -11.97 6.06 -0.57
CA PHE A 183 -10.73 6.37 -1.27
C PHE A 183 -10.00 5.10 -1.65
N THR A 184 -9.15 5.20 -2.67
CA THR A 184 -8.13 4.20 -2.98
C THR A 184 -6.75 4.84 -2.97
N GLU A 185 -5.72 4.01 -2.79
CA GLU A 185 -4.35 4.46 -2.93
C GLU A 185 -4.06 4.91 -4.37
N THR A 186 -4.45 4.10 -5.36
CA THR A 186 -4.14 4.34 -6.77
C THR A 186 -5.38 4.78 -7.55
N GLU A 187 -5.19 5.56 -8.60
CA GLU A 187 -6.24 5.98 -9.53
C GLU A 187 -6.79 4.80 -10.32
N GLU A 188 -5.92 3.82 -10.64
CA GLU A 188 -6.29 2.60 -11.37
C GLU A 188 -7.27 1.75 -10.56
N LEU A 189 -7.05 1.63 -9.24
CA LEU A 189 -7.98 0.93 -8.35
C LEU A 189 -9.30 1.68 -8.22
N ALA A 190 -9.26 3.02 -8.17
CA ALA A 190 -10.49 3.83 -8.15
C ALA A 190 -11.29 3.66 -9.45
N ALA A 191 -10.64 3.70 -10.60
CA ALA A 191 -11.26 3.46 -11.89
C ALA A 191 -11.92 2.06 -11.92
N TYR A 192 -11.19 1.02 -11.50
CA TYR A 192 -11.73 -0.33 -11.39
C TYR A 192 -13.02 -0.41 -10.55
N PHE A 193 -13.04 0.22 -9.38
CA PHE A 193 -14.21 0.19 -8.51
C PHE A 193 -15.39 1.00 -9.07
N ARG A 194 -15.12 2.15 -9.70
CA ARG A 194 -16.16 2.93 -10.37
C ARG A 194 -16.80 2.18 -11.52
N GLU A 195 -15.99 1.60 -12.39
CA GLU A 195 -16.45 0.90 -13.61
C GLU A 195 -17.20 -0.40 -13.30
N ASN A 196 -16.69 -1.21 -12.37
CA ASN A 196 -17.25 -2.53 -12.09
C ASN A 196 -18.37 -2.55 -11.05
N PHE A 197 -18.45 -1.54 -10.18
CA PHE A 197 -19.39 -1.53 -9.05
C PHE A 197 -20.20 -0.24 -8.93
N GLY A 198 -19.91 0.80 -9.71
CA GLY A 198 -20.49 2.14 -9.52
C GLY A 198 -20.15 2.73 -8.15
N MET A 199 -19.00 2.36 -7.56
CA MET A 199 -18.59 2.80 -6.25
C MET A 199 -18.16 4.27 -6.30
N PRO A 200 -18.71 5.16 -5.44
CA PRO A 200 -18.33 6.55 -5.38
C PRO A 200 -16.97 6.68 -4.63
N VAL A 201 -15.89 6.38 -5.32
CA VAL A 201 -14.55 6.31 -4.75
C VAL A 201 -13.60 7.26 -5.48
N GLU A 202 -12.73 7.92 -4.73
CA GLU A 202 -11.68 8.81 -5.25
C GLU A 202 -10.30 8.13 -5.11
N GLY A 203 -9.47 8.24 -6.16
CA GLY A 203 -8.09 7.74 -6.19
C GLY A 203 -7.10 8.75 -5.63
N GLY A 204 -5.84 8.34 -5.53
CA GLY A 204 -4.75 9.24 -5.16
C GLY A 204 -4.64 9.55 -3.67
N PHE A 205 -5.26 8.76 -2.80
CA PHE A 205 -5.03 8.91 -1.37
C PHE A 205 -3.69 8.25 -0.98
N TYR A 206 -2.60 8.90 -1.36
CA TYR A 206 -1.26 8.44 -1.03
C TYR A 206 -0.89 8.82 0.41
N LEU A 207 -0.19 7.91 1.08
CA LEU A 207 0.49 8.14 2.35
C LEU A 207 1.93 7.66 2.18
N PRO A 208 2.93 8.39 2.66
CA PRO A 208 4.32 7.95 2.61
C PRO A 208 4.49 6.57 3.25
N CYS A 209 5.13 5.65 2.56
CA CYS A 209 5.45 4.33 3.12
C CYS A 209 6.69 4.38 3.99
N SER A 210 7.66 5.21 3.63
CA SER A 210 8.78 5.58 4.49
C SER A 210 8.75 7.08 4.75
N MET A 211 8.87 7.46 6.03
CA MET A 211 8.97 8.85 6.45
C MET A 211 10.41 9.38 6.40
N HIS A 212 11.37 8.49 6.17
CA HIS A 212 12.80 8.77 6.24
C HIS A 212 13.46 8.89 4.87
N VAL A 213 12.82 8.41 3.80
CA VAL A 213 13.37 8.62 2.44
C VAL A 213 13.24 10.09 2.10
N ALA A 214 14.33 10.83 2.35
CA ALA A 214 14.41 12.25 2.08
C ALA A 214 14.40 12.49 0.57
N ILE A 215 13.75 13.58 0.16
CA ILE A 215 13.85 14.11 -1.20
C ILE A 215 15.21 14.77 -1.32
N SER A 216 16.22 13.98 -1.56
CA SER A 216 17.57 14.50 -1.85
C SER A 216 18.05 13.85 -3.13
N PRO A 217 18.47 14.63 -4.13
CA PRO A 217 19.09 14.11 -5.33
C PRO A 217 20.46 13.54 -4.97
N SER A 218 20.49 12.29 -4.49
CA SER A 218 21.75 11.57 -4.41
C SER A 218 22.01 10.89 -5.74
N LEU A 219 22.98 11.42 -6.47
CA LEU A 219 23.60 10.71 -7.56
C LEU A 219 24.28 9.47 -7.01
N GLY A 220 24.16 8.37 -7.76
CA GLY A 220 24.72 7.08 -7.40
C GLY A 220 26.11 7.22 -6.81
N SER A 221 26.36 6.55 -5.71
CA SER A 221 27.70 6.52 -5.14
C SER A 221 28.59 5.79 -6.13
N ASP A 222 29.70 6.42 -6.52
CA ASP A 222 30.78 5.80 -7.29
C ASP A 222 31.47 4.72 -6.44
N GLN A 223 30.73 3.65 -6.15
CA GLN A 223 31.22 2.49 -5.40
C GLN A 223 31.79 1.47 -6.39
N GLY A 224 33.00 1.74 -6.87
CA GLY A 224 33.77 0.77 -7.61
C GLY A 224 33.40 0.57 -9.08
N GLY A 225 32.77 1.59 -9.73
CA GLY A 225 32.51 1.57 -11.16
C GLY A 225 31.42 0.58 -11.61
N ARG A 226 30.55 0.13 -10.69
CA ARG A 226 29.40 -0.74 -10.99
C ARG A 226 28.11 0.08 -11.02
N PHE A 227 27.20 -0.27 -11.93
CA PHE A 227 25.84 0.26 -11.92
C PHE A 227 24.96 -0.59 -10.99
N ARG A 228 24.38 0.01 -9.97
CA ARG A 228 23.67 -0.68 -8.90
C ARG A 228 22.16 -0.58 -9.05
N ILE A 229 21.47 -1.72 -8.99
CA ILE A 229 20.02 -1.82 -9.16
C ILE A 229 19.40 -2.37 -7.88
N GLY A 230 18.49 -1.59 -7.28
CA GLY A 230 17.75 -1.98 -6.09
C GLY A 230 16.56 -2.89 -6.42
N VAL A 231 16.46 -4.02 -5.69
CA VAL A 231 15.30 -4.92 -5.65
C VAL A 231 14.86 -4.98 -4.19
N PHE A 232 13.88 -4.14 -3.83
CA PHE A 232 13.56 -3.86 -2.44
C PHE A 232 12.21 -4.41 -1.96
N GLY A 233 12.14 -4.63 -0.65
CA GLY A 233 11.00 -5.17 0.07
C GLY A 233 11.00 -6.69 0.12
N GLU A 234 10.19 -7.22 1.04
CA GLU A 234 10.09 -8.66 1.29
C GLU A 234 9.93 -9.47 0.00
N PRO A 235 10.77 -10.49 -0.23
CA PRO A 235 10.69 -11.34 -1.41
C PRO A 235 9.39 -12.13 -1.42
N ARG A 236 8.59 -11.93 -2.46
CA ARG A 236 7.32 -12.62 -2.67
C ARG A 236 7.14 -12.93 -4.15
N PRO A 237 6.49 -14.06 -4.51
CA PRO A 237 6.28 -14.46 -5.91
C PRO A 237 5.63 -13.37 -6.76
N GLU A 238 4.66 -12.63 -6.21
CA GLU A 238 3.98 -11.55 -6.91
C GLU A 238 4.87 -10.33 -7.19
N LYS A 239 6.02 -10.22 -6.51
CA LYS A 239 7.05 -9.23 -6.81
C LYS A 239 8.04 -9.68 -7.89
N GLY A 240 7.81 -10.84 -8.50
CA GLY A 240 8.61 -11.34 -9.62
C GLY A 240 10.04 -11.75 -9.25
N CYS A 241 10.30 -12.09 -7.98
CA CYS A 241 11.63 -12.50 -7.51
C CYS A 241 12.22 -13.64 -8.33
N GLN A 242 11.39 -14.58 -8.80
CA GLN A 242 11.79 -15.71 -9.62
C GLN A 242 12.30 -15.32 -11.02
N ARG A 243 11.99 -14.10 -11.51
CA ARG A 243 12.43 -13.60 -12.82
C ARG A 243 13.87 -13.07 -12.81
N LEU A 244 14.44 -12.82 -11.64
CA LEU A 244 15.75 -12.17 -11.54
C LEU A 244 16.87 -13.00 -12.16
N ALA A 245 16.81 -14.32 -12.12
CA ALA A 245 17.78 -15.20 -12.77
C ALA A 245 17.73 -15.04 -14.31
N ASP A 246 16.54 -15.03 -14.91
CA ASP A 246 16.34 -14.89 -16.35
C ASP A 246 16.70 -13.47 -16.83
N ILE A 247 16.40 -12.45 -16.03
CA ILE A 247 16.82 -11.06 -16.29
C ILE A 247 18.35 -10.95 -16.23
N ALA A 248 19.02 -11.59 -15.27
CA ALA A 248 20.45 -11.58 -15.13
C ALA A 248 21.13 -12.32 -16.31
N ALA A 249 20.57 -13.44 -16.77
CA ALA A 249 21.04 -14.16 -17.94
C ALA A 249 20.93 -13.29 -19.22
N ALA A 250 19.77 -12.64 -19.42
CA ALA A 250 19.60 -11.73 -20.54
C ALA A 250 20.55 -10.52 -20.48
N LEU A 251 20.89 -10.03 -19.29
CA LEU A 251 21.90 -8.98 -19.11
C LEU A 251 23.29 -9.44 -19.49
N ALA A 252 23.70 -10.66 -19.08
CA ALA A 252 25.01 -11.21 -19.43
C ALA A 252 25.16 -11.35 -20.94
N ASP A 253 24.15 -11.93 -21.62
CA ASP A 253 24.13 -12.07 -23.09
C ASP A 253 24.27 -10.73 -23.81
N LEU A 254 23.61 -9.68 -23.31
CA LEU A 254 23.65 -8.34 -23.92
C LEU A 254 24.95 -7.59 -23.59
N ALA A 255 25.53 -7.79 -22.41
CA ALA A 255 26.75 -7.12 -21.97
C ALA A 255 28.00 -7.59 -22.74
N GLU A 256 28.02 -8.81 -23.29
CA GLU A 256 29.10 -9.30 -24.14
C GLU A 256 29.28 -8.46 -25.40
N THR A 257 28.25 -7.74 -25.84
CA THR A 257 28.22 -6.97 -27.11
C THR A 257 28.50 -5.47 -26.95
N GLY A 258 28.66 -4.94 -25.72
CA GLY A 258 28.74 -3.51 -25.47
C GLY A 258 29.68 -3.07 -24.35
N SER A 259 30.12 -1.82 -24.35
CA SER A 259 30.87 -1.21 -23.25
C SER A 259 29.93 -0.65 -22.19
N VAL A 260 29.41 -1.51 -21.32
CA VAL A 260 28.50 -1.13 -20.22
C VAL A 260 29.18 -1.45 -18.89
N PRO A 261 28.99 -0.64 -17.84
CA PRO A 261 29.54 -0.95 -16.52
C PRO A 261 28.97 -2.28 -16.01
N PRO A 262 29.73 -3.02 -15.19
CA PRO A 262 29.21 -4.20 -14.51
C PRO A 262 27.95 -3.86 -13.70
N ILE A 263 26.96 -4.76 -13.68
CA ILE A 263 25.68 -4.56 -13.02
C ILE A 263 25.70 -5.27 -11.64
N ASP A 264 25.31 -4.56 -10.59
CA ASP A 264 25.15 -5.10 -9.24
C ASP A 264 23.68 -5.03 -8.78
N PHE A 265 23.05 -6.19 -8.60
CA PHE A 265 21.73 -6.29 -7.99
C PHE A 265 21.84 -6.19 -6.47
N VAL A 266 21.36 -5.08 -5.90
CA VAL A 266 21.22 -4.87 -4.46
C VAL A 266 19.87 -5.41 -4.03
N ILE A 267 19.84 -6.62 -3.48
CA ILE A 267 18.60 -7.36 -3.23
C ILE A 267 18.32 -7.45 -1.73
N GLN A 268 17.15 -6.94 -1.31
CA GLN A 268 16.68 -7.11 0.05
C GLN A 268 16.04 -8.50 0.22
N GLY A 269 16.56 -9.28 1.17
CA GLY A 269 16.08 -10.63 1.46
C GLY A 269 16.80 -11.21 2.67
N SER A 270 16.23 -12.26 3.28
CA SER A 270 16.88 -12.99 4.36
C SER A 270 17.97 -13.91 3.81
N ALA A 271 18.93 -14.32 4.65
CA ALA A 271 19.93 -15.30 4.26
C ALA A 271 19.34 -16.64 3.76
N ALA A 272 18.12 -16.98 4.18
CA ALA A 272 17.42 -18.19 3.72
C ALA A 272 16.94 -18.05 2.25
N ASP A 273 16.61 -16.84 1.81
CA ASP A 273 16.12 -16.58 0.45
C ASP A 273 17.22 -16.84 -0.61
N PHE A 274 18.48 -16.74 -0.21
CA PHE A 274 19.65 -16.95 -1.08
C PHE A 274 20.26 -18.35 -1.00
N ARG A 275 19.77 -19.26 -0.11
CA ARG A 275 20.24 -20.64 0.00
C ARG A 275 19.52 -21.58 -0.95
N ASP A 276 20.00 -22.82 -1.04
CA ASP A 276 19.34 -23.87 -1.80
C ASP A 276 17.86 -24.01 -1.39
N GLY A 277 16.98 -23.97 -2.38
CA GLY A 277 15.54 -23.94 -2.20
C GLY A 277 14.94 -22.57 -1.85
N GLY A 278 15.76 -21.54 -1.66
CA GLY A 278 15.31 -20.16 -1.47
C GLY A 278 14.87 -19.50 -2.79
N VAL A 279 14.15 -18.39 -2.68
CA VAL A 279 13.56 -17.68 -3.83
C VAL A 279 14.62 -17.13 -4.82
N TYR A 280 15.83 -16.89 -4.35
CA TYR A 280 16.96 -16.40 -5.14
C TYR A 280 18.03 -17.48 -5.43
N ALA A 281 17.76 -18.76 -5.14
CA ALA A 281 18.72 -19.84 -5.36
C ALA A 281 19.15 -19.96 -6.83
N ALA A 282 18.20 -19.84 -7.79
CA ALA A 282 18.50 -19.88 -9.22
C ALA A 282 19.41 -18.73 -9.66
N LEU A 283 19.20 -17.52 -9.12
CA LEU A 283 20.06 -16.36 -9.37
C LEU A 283 21.48 -16.60 -8.83
N GLN A 284 21.61 -17.11 -7.62
CA GLN A 284 22.90 -17.43 -7.02
C GLN A 284 23.66 -18.49 -7.82
N GLU A 285 22.97 -19.49 -8.32
CA GLU A 285 23.59 -20.54 -9.14
C GLU A 285 24.10 -19.99 -10.47
N PHE A 286 23.28 -19.17 -11.16
CA PHE A 286 23.66 -18.50 -12.39
C PHE A 286 24.96 -17.67 -12.21
N LEU A 287 25.05 -16.91 -11.12
CA LEU A 287 26.17 -15.97 -10.90
C LEU A 287 27.52 -16.65 -10.59
N LYS A 288 27.56 -17.95 -10.30
CA LYS A 288 28.84 -18.67 -10.08
C LYS A 288 29.79 -18.65 -11.25
N GLY A 289 29.28 -18.52 -12.49
CA GLY A 289 30.06 -18.44 -13.73
C GLY A 289 30.15 -17.05 -14.33
N GLU A 290 29.45 -16.06 -13.79
CA GLU A 290 29.28 -14.75 -14.39
C GLU A 290 30.32 -13.75 -13.86
N ARG A 291 30.78 -12.81 -14.72
CA ARG A 291 31.81 -11.80 -14.38
C ARG A 291 31.30 -10.36 -14.41
N ASN A 292 30.19 -10.11 -15.11
CA ASN A 292 29.66 -8.76 -15.33
C ASN A 292 28.38 -8.47 -14.55
N VAL A 293 27.79 -9.51 -13.92
CA VAL A 293 26.59 -9.39 -13.09
C VAL A 293 26.90 -9.85 -11.68
N PHE A 294 26.54 -9.06 -10.70
CA PHE A 294 26.82 -9.28 -9.28
C PHE A 294 25.54 -9.22 -8.47
N VAL A 295 25.56 -9.76 -7.25
CA VAL A 295 24.48 -9.62 -6.26
C VAL A 295 25.08 -9.19 -4.93
N SER A 296 24.50 -8.15 -4.37
CA SER A 296 24.77 -7.64 -3.03
C SER A 296 23.55 -7.89 -2.14
N PRO A 297 23.48 -9.01 -1.40
CA PRO A 297 22.37 -9.30 -0.50
C PRO A 297 22.30 -8.28 0.63
N GLN A 298 21.09 -7.83 0.96
CA GLN A 298 20.79 -6.93 2.07
C GLN A 298 19.78 -7.57 3.01
N ASP A 299 19.93 -7.40 4.31
CA ASP A 299 18.95 -7.92 5.26
C ASP A 299 17.57 -7.27 5.02
N ASN A 300 16.50 -8.02 5.24
CA ASN A 300 15.13 -7.52 5.22
C ASN A 300 14.67 -6.95 6.59
N ARG A 301 15.52 -7.04 7.62
CA ARG A 301 15.28 -6.53 8.97
C ARG A 301 16.20 -5.36 9.30
N ILE A 302 16.09 -4.31 8.51
CA ILE A 302 16.89 -3.09 8.65
C ILE A 302 16.06 -1.98 9.28
N SER A 303 16.73 -0.99 9.88
CA SER A 303 16.10 0.21 10.42
C SER A 303 15.58 1.11 9.29
N PRO A 304 14.69 2.06 9.58
CA PRO A 304 14.25 3.05 8.59
C PRO A 304 15.40 3.84 7.95
N GLU A 305 16.42 4.18 8.74
CA GLU A 305 17.61 4.91 8.29
C GLU A 305 18.47 4.06 7.36
N GLU A 306 18.66 2.78 7.67
CA GLU A 306 19.35 1.82 6.81
C GLU A 306 18.57 1.60 5.51
N PHE A 307 17.23 1.58 5.57
CA PHE A 307 16.38 1.47 4.38
C PHE A 307 16.51 2.70 3.47
N GLU A 308 16.56 3.90 4.04
CA GLU A 308 16.86 5.13 3.29
C GLU A 308 18.22 5.03 2.59
N GLN A 309 19.25 4.60 3.32
CA GLN A 309 20.60 4.44 2.78
C GLN A 309 20.65 3.44 1.60
N LEU A 310 19.82 2.39 1.62
CA LEU A 310 19.69 1.47 0.47
C LEU A 310 19.25 2.20 -0.80
N PHE A 311 18.23 3.07 -0.73
CA PHE A 311 17.81 3.85 -1.89
C PHE A 311 18.89 4.81 -2.37
N HIS A 312 19.66 5.40 -1.47
CA HIS A 312 20.80 6.24 -1.84
C HIS A 312 21.95 5.45 -2.46
N SER A 313 22.11 4.19 -2.11
CA SER A 313 23.20 3.33 -2.56
C SER A 313 23.01 2.73 -3.96
N VAL A 314 21.85 2.93 -4.60
CA VAL A 314 21.54 2.37 -5.92
C VAL A 314 21.30 3.46 -6.95
N ASP A 315 21.49 3.12 -8.25
CA ASP A 315 21.31 4.04 -9.37
C ASP A 315 19.90 3.97 -9.96
N ALA A 316 19.25 2.80 -9.86
CA ALA A 316 17.87 2.57 -10.31
C ALA A 316 17.17 1.53 -9.44
N VAL A 317 15.85 1.42 -9.56
CA VAL A 317 15.03 0.42 -8.87
C VAL A 317 14.34 -0.47 -9.90
N LEU A 318 14.36 -1.78 -9.65
CA LEU A 318 13.77 -2.81 -10.51
C LEU A 318 12.54 -3.44 -9.85
N LEU A 319 11.41 -3.40 -10.58
CA LEU A 319 10.10 -3.91 -10.12
C LEU A 319 9.51 -4.86 -11.17
N PRO A 320 9.96 -6.12 -11.25
CA PRO A 320 9.45 -7.11 -12.21
C PRO A 320 8.13 -7.74 -11.75
N TYR A 321 7.24 -6.93 -11.19
CA TYR A 321 6.03 -7.32 -10.48
C TYR A 321 4.99 -7.96 -11.39
N GLN A 322 4.15 -8.84 -10.84
CA GLN A 322 3.04 -9.47 -11.56
C GLN A 322 1.86 -8.52 -11.69
N THR A 323 1.42 -8.26 -12.93
CA THR A 323 0.29 -7.38 -13.22
C THR A 323 -1.04 -7.89 -12.69
N ALA A 324 -1.20 -9.20 -12.51
CA ALA A 324 -2.40 -9.78 -11.89
C ALA A 324 -2.76 -9.13 -10.52
N ILE A 325 -1.76 -8.59 -9.81
CA ILE A 325 -1.93 -7.92 -8.53
C ILE A 325 -1.63 -6.42 -8.68
N TYR A 326 -0.47 -6.10 -9.25
CA TYR A 326 0.06 -4.75 -9.26
C TYR A 326 -0.46 -3.86 -10.41
N SER A 327 -1.39 -4.33 -11.23
CA SER A 327 -2.12 -3.44 -12.15
C SER A 327 -3.09 -2.48 -11.43
N LEU A 328 -3.48 -2.82 -10.19
CA LEU A 328 -4.40 -2.02 -9.37
C LEU A 328 -3.80 -1.62 -8.02
N GLN A 329 -2.95 -2.47 -7.44
CA GLN A 329 -2.38 -2.27 -6.11
C GLN A 329 -1.15 -1.37 -6.17
N GLY A 330 -1.06 -0.41 -5.25
CA GLY A 330 0.12 0.44 -5.09
C GLY A 330 1.32 -0.29 -4.50
N SER A 331 2.49 0.34 -4.61
CA SER A 331 3.75 -0.15 -4.05
C SER A 331 4.48 0.97 -3.32
N GLY A 332 4.78 0.75 -2.04
CA GLY A 332 5.62 1.66 -1.26
C GLY A 332 7.01 1.85 -1.87
N VAL A 333 7.56 0.80 -2.49
CA VAL A 333 8.87 0.88 -3.17
C VAL A 333 8.84 1.86 -4.34
N VAL A 334 7.70 2.01 -5.05
CA VAL A 334 7.55 3.07 -6.08
C VAL A 334 7.61 4.44 -5.44
N GLN A 335 6.87 4.65 -4.34
CA GLN A 335 6.87 5.94 -3.64
C GLN A 335 8.26 6.31 -3.14
N ASP A 336 8.95 5.37 -2.50
CA ASP A 336 10.29 5.57 -1.96
C ASP A 336 11.33 5.79 -3.07
N ALA A 337 11.25 5.05 -4.20
CA ALA A 337 12.12 5.25 -5.36
C ALA A 337 11.93 6.63 -5.99
N VAL A 338 10.69 7.08 -6.14
CA VAL A 338 10.37 8.41 -6.67
C VAL A 338 10.85 9.51 -5.72
N ALA A 339 10.60 9.37 -4.40
CA ALA A 339 11.10 10.29 -3.39
C ALA A 339 12.64 10.39 -3.39
N ALA A 340 13.33 9.27 -3.63
CA ALA A 340 14.79 9.19 -3.73
C ALA A 340 15.34 9.59 -5.11
N HIS A 341 14.52 10.12 -6.02
CA HIS A 341 14.91 10.51 -7.39
C HIS A 341 15.54 9.39 -8.21
N LYS A 342 15.03 8.14 -8.06
CA LYS A 342 15.58 7.00 -8.80
C LYS A 342 14.75 6.69 -10.05
N PRO A 343 15.37 6.39 -11.21
CA PRO A 343 14.68 5.75 -12.32
C PRO A 343 14.09 4.41 -11.87
N VAL A 344 12.90 4.09 -12.39
CA VAL A 344 12.19 2.86 -12.03
C VAL A 344 11.98 2.01 -13.28
N ILE A 345 12.55 0.82 -13.28
CA ILE A 345 12.33 -0.18 -14.33
C ILE A 345 11.21 -1.10 -13.83
N HIS A 346 10.08 -1.14 -14.54
CA HIS A 346 8.88 -1.77 -14.02
C HIS A 346 8.12 -2.60 -15.04
N THR A 347 7.30 -3.54 -14.59
CA THR A 347 6.43 -4.31 -15.48
C THR A 347 5.42 -3.40 -16.17
N ARG A 348 5.27 -3.53 -17.49
CA ARG A 348 4.25 -2.84 -18.29
C ARG A 348 2.85 -3.18 -17.78
N GLY A 349 2.00 -2.16 -17.60
CA GLY A 349 0.66 -2.33 -17.05
C GLY A 349 0.58 -2.37 -15.51
N MET A 350 1.67 -2.02 -14.83
CA MET A 350 1.67 -1.78 -13.39
C MET A 350 0.91 -0.49 -13.07
N SER A 351 0.29 -0.41 -11.89
CA SER A 351 -0.36 0.79 -11.37
C SER A 351 0.64 1.87 -10.94
N MET A 352 0.16 2.97 -10.42
CA MET A 352 0.94 4.15 -10.01
C MET A 352 1.57 4.89 -11.19
N MET A 353 0.93 4.82 -12.35
CA MET A 353 1.40 5.54 -13.54
C MET A 353 1.45 7.05 -13.34
N ALA A 354 0.66 7.60 -12.42
CA ALA A 354 0.78 8.99 -11.98
C ALA A 354 2.21 9.37 -11.55
N PHE A 355 2.99 8.44 -11.01
CA PHE A 355 4.39 8.66 -10.58
C PHE A 355 5.43 8.16 -11.59
N LEU A 356 5.06 7.26 -12.50
CA LEU A 356 6.00 6.60 -13.41
C LEU A 356 5.99 7.17 -14.83
N SER A 357 5.08 8.11 -15.15
CA SER A 357 4.90 8.65 -16.50
C SER A 357 5.66 9.95 -16.79
N HIS A 358 6.54 10.41 -15.89
CA HIS A 358 7.32 11.65 -16.05
C HIS A 358 8.62 11.47 -16.85
N GLY A 359 8.84 10.29 -17.46
CA GLY A 359 10.06 9.88 -18.13
C GLY A 359 11.07 9.19 -17.20
N ASN A 360 10.73 9.02 -15.93
CA ASN A 360 11.50 8.30 -14.90
C ASN A 360 11.20 6.80 -14.88
N GLY A 361 10.08 6.35 -15.47
CA GLY A 361 9.67 4.95 -15.56
C GLY A 361 10.05 4.33 -16.91
N LEU A 362 10.62 3.11 -16.89
CA LEU A 362 10.90 2.30 -18.07
C LEU A 362 10.08 1.00 -17.97
N ALA A 363 9.06 0.89 -18.82
CA ALA A 363 8.16 -0.25 -18.83
C ALA A 363 8.71 -1.42 -19.65
N ALA A 364 8.76 -2.62 -19.07
CA ALA A 364 9.21 -3.86 -19.69
C ALA A 364 8.18 -4.98 -19.48
N THR A 365 8.14 -5.96 -20.38
CA THR A 365 7.26 -7.12 -20.32
C THR A 365 8.06 -8.42 -20.22
N THR A 366 9.06 -8.58 -21.09
CA THR A 366 9.95 -9.76 -21.12
C THR A 366 11.20 -9.52 -20.29
N ASP A 367 11.90 -10.59 -19.90
CA ASP A 367 13.14 -10.51 -19.13
C ASP A 367 14.24 -9.82 -19.96
N ARG A 368 14.24 -10.02 -21.27
CA ARG A 368 15.11 -9.30 -22.22
C ARG A 368 14.81 -7.79 -22.24
N GLU A 369 13.54 -7.38 -22.29
CA GLU A 369 13.17 -5.94 -22.20
C GLU A 369 13.59 -5.32 -20.87
N PHE A 370 13.53 -6.07 -19.77
CA PHE A 370 14.08 -5.62 -18.48
C PHE A 370 15.58 -5.41 -18.56
N ALA A 371 16.32 -6.36 -19.13
CA ALA A 371 17.75 -6.25 -19.32
C ALA A 371 18.11 -5.04 -20.20
N GLU A 372 17.42 -4.84 -21.31
CA GLU A 372 17.61 -3.69 -22.21
C GLU A 372 17.33 -2.34 -21.50
N ALA A 373 16.26 -2.28 -20.69
CA ALA A 373 15.94 -1.10 -19.90
C ALA A 373 17.02 -0.80 -18.84
N ILE A 374 17.56 -1.83 -18.17
CA ILE A 374 18.67 -1.70 -17.22
C ILE A 374 19.90 -1.11 -17.94
N LEU A 375 20.31 -1.69 -19.07
CA LEU A 375 21.47 -1.23 -19.84
C LEU A 375 21.29 0.19 -20.36
N ARG A 376 20.06 0.57 -20.75
CA ARG A 376 19.73 1.94 -21.18
C ARG A 376 19.94 2.95 -20.05
N VAL A 377 19.53 2.64 -18.81
CA VAL A 377 19.77 3.54 -17.67
C VAL A 377 21.25 3.56 -17.32
N ALA A 378 21.92 2.40 -17.30
CA ALA A 378 23.35 2.28 -16.98
C ALA A 378 24.25 3.03 -17.97
N ALA A 379 23.89 3.05 -19.27
CA ALA A 379 24.65 3.76 -20.29
C ALA A 379 24.57 5.29 -20.15
N ASN A 380 23.47 5.84 -19.62
CA ASN A 380 23.30 7.28 -19.47
C ASN A 380 22.38 7.66 -18.32
N PRO A 381 22.79 7.47 -17.05
CA PRO A 381 21.97 7.77 -15.87
C PRO A 381 21.62 9.26 -15.78
N GLU A 382 22.47 10.16 -16.22
CA GLU A 382 22.22 11.60 -16.20
C GLU A 382 21.00 12.02 -17.04
N SER A 383 20.67 11.29 -18.10
CA SER A 383 19.50 11.59 -18.94
C SER A 383 18.17 11.47 -18.16
N PHE A 384 18.16 10.78 -17.03
CA PHE A 384 16.98 10.59 -16.17
C PHE A 384 16.86 11.64 -15.06
N ARG A 385 17.88 12.45 -14.79
CA ARG A 385 17.91 13.40 -13.68
C ARG A 385 16.70 14.35 -13.66
N GLN A 386 16.38 14.97 -14.80
CA GLN A 386 15.24 15.88 -14.88
C GLN A 386 13.90 15.16 -14.76
N ALA A 387 13.80 13.95 -15.31
CA ALA A 387 12.60 13.13 -15.26
C ALA A 387 12.30 12.68 -13.83
N THR A 388 13.31 12.21 -13.10
CA THR A 388 13.17 11.81 -11.68
C THR A 388 12.86 13.00 -10.78
N ALA A 389 13.45 14.18 -11.04
CA ALA A 389 13.13 15.39 -10.32
C ALA A 389 11.66 15.83 -10.52
N ARG A 390 11.14 15.76 -11.77
CA ARG A 390 9.72 16.03 -12.04
C ARG A 390 8.80 15.03 -11.31
N ALA A 391 9.14 13.75 -11.35
CA ALA A 391 8.37 12.72 -10.66
C ALA A 391 8.34 12.95 -9.15
N ALA A 392 9.47 13.30 -8.52
CA ALA A 392 9.56 13.61 -7.10
C ALA A 392 8.75 14.87 -6.73
N ALA A 393 8.82 15.93 -7.54
CA ALA A 393 7.99 17.13 -7.34
C ALA A 393 6.50 16.78 -7.42
N TYR A 394 6.08 16.03 -8.45
CA TYR A 394 4.71 15.58 -8.58
C TYR A 394 4.25 14.74 -7.37
N PHE A 395 5.11 13.86 -6.84
CA PHE A 395 4.80 13.08 -5.65
C PHE A 395 4.55 13.97 -4.43
N GLN A 396 5.35 15.02 -4.22
CA GLN A 396 5.15 15.98 -3.13
C GLN A 396 3.84 16.76 -3.32
N ASP A 397 3.57 17.22 -4.53
CA ASP A 397 2.32 17.90 -4.84
C ASP A 397 1.11 17.00 -4.60
N ALA A 398 1.19 15.71 -4.99
CA ALA A 398 0.15 14.72 -4.74
C ALA A 398 -0.08 14.45 -3.23
N LEU A 399 0.98 14.43 -2.41
CA LEU A 399 0.86 14.31 -0.97
C LEU A 399 0.21 15.57 -0.36
N ALA A 400 0.60 16.77 -0.82
CA ALA A 400 0.05 18.04 -0.35
C ALA A 400 -1.41 18.23 -0.78
N ALA A 401 -1.78 17.75 -1.97
CA ALA A 401 -3.15 17.79 -2.50
C ALA A 401 -4.00 16.57 -2.11
N ASN A 402 -3.64 15.86 -1.04
CA ASN A 402 -4.31 14.64 -0.61
C ASN A 402 -5.85 14.79 -0.62
N PRO A 403 -6.60 13.88 -1.27
CA PRO A 403 -8.06 13.99 -1.41
C PRO A 403 -8.80 14.03 -0.07
N LEU A 404 -8.20 13.52 1.01
CA LEU A 404 -8.73 13.64 2.36
C LEU A 404 -8.97 15.11 2.77
N LEU A 405 -8.12 16.03 2.35
CA LEU A 405 -8.23 17.44 2.73
C LEU A 405 -9.52 18.08 2.21
N ARG A 406 -10.03 17.64 1.05
CA ARG A 406 -11.32 18.09 0.49
C ARG A 406 -12.53 17.70 1.34
N VAL A 407 -12.45 16.58 2.04
CA VAL A 407 -13.50 16.16 2.99
C VAL A 407 -13.56 17.10 4.19
N LEU A 408 -12.43 17.68 4.57
CA LEU A 408 -12.35 18.60 5.72
C LEU A 408 -12.81 19.99 5.37
N ASP A 409 -12.51 20.44 4.16
CA ASP A 409 -12.90 21.75 3.64
C ASP A 409 -13.63 21.64 2.29
N PRO A 410 -14.99 21.58 2.31
CA PRO A 410 -15.78 21.50 1.09
C PRO A 410 -15.60 22.69 0.14
N SER A 411 -15.03 23.83 0.59
CA SER A 411 -14.77 24.98 -0.28
C SER A 411 -13.67 24.70 -1.31
N LEU A 412 -12.83 23.69 -1.07
CA LEU A 412 -11.79 23.24 -2.01
C LEU A 412 -12.35 22.43 -3.20
N HIS A 413 -13.64 22.06 -3.20
CA HIS A 413 -14.26 21.32 -4.30
C HIS A 413 -14.41 22.10 -5.61
N GLY A 414 -14.28 23.42 -5.60
CA GLY A 414 -14.56 24.30 -6.76
C GLY A 414 -13.36 24.58 -7.69
N GLN A 415 -12.14 24.28 -7.30
CA GLN A 415 -10.95 24.80 -7.99
C GLN A 415 -10.37 23.92 -9.11
N GLN A 416 -10.79 22.68 -9.27
CA GLN A 416 -10.22 21.74 -10.26
C GLN A 416 -11.09 21.45 -11.50
N GLN A 417 -12.26 22.06 -11.67
CA GLN A 417 -13.06 21.91 -12.89
C GLN A 417 -12.77 22.98 -13.96
N GLY A 418 -11.75 23.78 -13.79
CA GLY A 418 -11.41 24.94 -14.64
C GLY A 418 -9.98 24.96 -15.23
N SER A 419 -9.27 23.83 -15.28
CA SER A 419 -7.94 23.79 -15.91
C SER A 419 -7.80 22.66 -16.91
#